data_015536da53a1c542d2a8f8c7f3f19923
#
_entry.id   015536da53a1c542d2a8f8c7f3f19923
#
_cell.length_a   1.000
_cell.length_b   1.000
_cell.length_c   1.000
_cell.angle_alpha   90.00
_cell.angle_beta   90.00
_cell.angle_gamma   90.00
#
_symmetry.space_group_name_H-M   'P 1'
#
loop_
_entity.id
_entity.type
_entity.pdbx_description
1 polymer ?
#
loop_
_entity_poly.entity_id
_entity_poly.type
_entity_poly.pdbx_seq_one_letter_code
_entity_poly.pdbx_strand_id
1 'polypeptide(L)'
;MKFLYPSWLWCLTVIPFLFLLLLLDERLRKNRFTRFAAEATWKILAPELDFGSRIRKGAAWLGAAVFILIALARPQWGTHEETAKVSGLDVMIALDISRSMDVEDVIPNRLKKAKHEIRSLVERLQGDRVGLVSFAASAQVSCPLTTDLSYLLDTVQMMDPSFALSQGTDIGLALDTAFKSVERGAQDNSGSEQEQELNKGSQAIILLTDGEDQEDDIADIEKKIKVTGTKLYIIGVGSQKGGPIPVRDENGNLVGYKKDKKGQPILSTFRPDILQKVANESGGKFWSATDNENEVDELIQDLGGLNRSEFAERKYVVFQERFQYPLIFAVLLLLVEMGIPIRKRRSSPVLMLFALVLFLPKPASAVPLEAYLENEKGIQSLKDNSSLTKELSSYRKATPIRQLSRSTNPRKKV
;
A
#
# COMPACT_ATOMS: atom_id res chain seq x y z
N MET A 1 10.10 3.98 -25.82
CA MET A 1 9.41 2.71 -26.05
C MET A 1 10.21 1.60 -25.39
N LYS A 2 9.61 0.84 -24.46
CA LYS A 2 10.24 -0.29 -23.79
C LYS A 2 9.42 -1.54 -24.09
N PHE A 3 10.04 -2.72 -23.98
CA PHE A 3 9.34 -4.01 -24.04
C PHE A 3 9.40 -4.66 -22.67
N LEU A 4 8.27 -5.18 -22.19
CA LEU A 4 8.22 -5.86 -20.90
C LEU A 4 8.98 -7.21 -20.97
N TYR A 5 8.81 -7.94 -22.08
CA TYR A 5 9.47 -9.23 -22.32
C TYR A 5 10.28 -9.22 -23.61
N PRO A 6 11.47 -8.61 -23.66
CA PRO A 6 12.28 -8.48 -24.88
C PRO A 6 12.77 -9.84 -25.42
N SER A 7 12.77 -10.90 -24.60
CA SER A 7 13.16 -12.25 -25.00
C SER A 7 12.32 -12.81 -26.15
N TRP A 8 11.05 -12.46 -26.26
CA TRP A 8 10.20 -12.87 -27.36
C TRP A 8 10.64 -12.33 -28.73
N LEU A 9 11.37 -11.21 -28.76
CA LEU A 9 11.89 -10.64 -30.00
C LEU A 9 12.96 -11.53 -30.65
N TRP A 10 13.67 -12.37 -29.88
CA TRP A 10 14.62 -13.34 -30.45
C TRP A 10 13.92 -14.36 -31.33
N CYS A 11 12.66 -14.71 -31.10
CA CYS A 11 11.89 -15.60 -31.97
C CYS A 11 11.66 -15.01 -33.36
N LEU A 12 11.78 -13.68 -33.56
CA LEU A 12 11.70 -13.05 -34.88
C LEU A 12 12.82 -13.51 -35.81
N THR A 13 13.96 -13.92 -35.30
CA THR A 13 15.08 -14.43 -36.12
C THR A 13 14.73 -15.72 -36.86
N VAL A 14 13.74 -16.47 -36.40
CA VAL A 14 13.27 -17.71 -37.02
C VAL A 14 12.39 -17.41 -38.24
N ILE A 15 11.72 -16.26 -38.28
CA ILE A 15 10.75 -15.91 -39.36
C ILE A 15 11.39 -15.86 -40.73
N PRO A 16 12.56 -15.21 -40.98
CA PRO A 16 13.20 -15.23 -42.29
C PRO A 16 13.59 -16.63 -42.74
N PHE A 17 14.00 -17.50 -41.81
CA PHE A 17 14.32 -18.90 -42.12
C PHE A 17 13.07 -19.65 -42.56
N LEU A 18 11.93 -19.51 -41.89
CA LEU A 18 10.66 -20.10 -42.28
C LEU A 18 10.18 -19.57 -43.64
N PHE A 19 10.38 -18.27 -43.91
CA PHE A 19 10.04 -17.69 -45.21
C PHE A 19 10.89 -18.28 -46.34
N LEU A 20 12.21 -18.45 -46.09
CA LEU A 20 13.11 -19.10 -47.04
C LEU A 20 12.67 -20.54 -47.30
N LEU A 21 12.32 -21.31 -46.29
CA LEU A 21 11.79 -22.66 -46.44
C LEU A 21 10.52 -22.70 -47.30
N LEU A 22 9.63 -21.75 -47.10
CA LEU A 22 8.40 -21.62 -47.90
C LEU A 22 8.70 -21.34 -49.35
N LEU A 23 9.66 -20.47 -49.65
CA LEU A 23 10.12 -20.20 -51.03
C LEU A 23 10.79 -21.44 -51.66
N LEU A 24 11.59 -22.18 -50.88
CA LEU A 24 12.26 -23.39 -51.35
C LEU A 24 11.23 -24.52 -51.66
N ASP A 25 10.24 -24.73 -50.78
CA ASP A 25 9.19 -25.71 -51.00
C ASP A 25 8.42 -25.43 -52.30
N GLU A 26 8.07 -24.14 -52.51
CA GLU A 26 7.37 -23.76 -53.73
C GLU A 26 8.21 -23.95 -55.00
N ARG A 27 9.53 -23.64 -54.95
CA ARG A 27 10.46 -23.92 -56.07
C ARG A 27 10.59 -25.40 -56.33
N LEU A 28 10.78 -26.23 -55.30
CA LEU A 28 10.87 -27.68 -55.44
C LEU A 28 9.59 -28.27 -55.98
N ARG A 29 8.47 -27.77 -55.57
CA ARG A 29 7.16 -28.17 -56.04
C ARG A 29 6.95 -27.82 -57.51
N LYS A 30 7.26 -26.60 -57.92
CA LYS A 30 7.20 -26.17 -59.32
C LYS A 30 8.10 -27.07 -60.19
N ASN A 31 9.31 -27.37 -59.74
CA ASN A 31 10.23 -28.26 -60.45
C ASN A 31 9.72 -29.71 -60.52
N ARG A 32 9.00 -30.21 -59.55
CA ARG A 32 8.35 -31.50 -59.54
C ARG A 32 7.23 -31.54 -60.58
N PHE A 33 6.37 -30.50 -60.66
CA PHE A 33 5.31 -30.42 -61.64
C PHE A 33 5.83 -30.32 -63.08
N THR A 34 6.89 -29.55 -63.33
CA THR A 34 7.50 -29.42 -64.65
C THR A 34 8.19 -30.73 -65.15
N ARG A 35 8.55 -31.64 -64.22
CA ARG A 35 9.06 -33.00 -64.59
C ARG A 35 7.96 -33.97 -64.99
N PHE A 36 6.72 -33.79 -64.55
CA PHE A 36 5.60 -34.68 -64.85
C PHE A 36 4.90 -34.29 -66.11
N ALA A 37 4.80 -33.00 -66.47
CA ALA A 37 4.12 -32.57 -67.70
C ALA A 37 4.68 -31.26 -68.20
N ALA A 38 4.67 -31.00 -69.50
CA ALA A 38 5.00 -29.72 -70.05
C ALA A 38 4.09 -28.61 -69.53
N GLU A 39 4.61 -27.37 -69.39
CA GLU A 39 3.88 -26.21 -68.77
C GLU A 39 2.54 -25.95 -69.47
N ALA A 40 2.44 -26.19 -70.74
CA ALA A 40 1.18 -26.09 -71.54
C ALA A 40 0.14 -27.09 -71.10
N THR A 41 0.54 -28.33 -70.80
CA THR A 41 -0.37 -29.45 -70.51
C THR A 41 -1.00 -29.37 -69.13
N TRP A 42 -0.21 -29.00 -68.11
CA TRP A 42 -0.81 -28.90 -66.75
C TRP A 42 -1.66 -27.67 -66.58
N LYS A 43 -1.43 -26.58 -67.37
CA LYS A 43 -2.33 -25.42 -67.39
C LYS A 43 -3.73 -25.76 -67.90
N ILE A 44 -3.82 -26.75 -68.77
CA ILE A 44 -5.11 -27.26 -69.29
C ILE A 44 -5.74 -28.22 -68.26
N LEU A 45 -4.93 -29.08 -67.66
CA LEU A 45 -5.42 -30.13 -66.73
C LEU A 45 -5.80 -29.55 -65.37
N ALA A 46 -5.18 -28.48 -64.94
CA ALA A 46 -5.43 -27.87 -63.63
C ALA A 46 -5.41 -26.33 -63.72
N PRO A 47 -6.34 -25.69 -64.45
CA PRO A 47 -6.38 -24.22 -64.62
C PRO A 47 -6.64 -23.47 -63.36
N GLU A 48 -7.10 -24.16 -62.32
CA GLU A 48 -7.43 -23.55 -61.00
C GLU A 48 -6.22 -23.45 -60.07
N LEU A 49 -5.05 -24.02 -60.41
CA LEU A 49 -3.86 -23.96 -59.56
C LEU A 49 -3.14 -22.61 -59.71
N ASP A 50 -3.16 -21.82 -58.65
CA ASP A 50 -2.38 -20.59 -58.54
C ASP A 50 -1.21 -20.78 -57.55
N PHE A 51 0.00 -20.98 -58.09
CA PHE A 51 1.22 -21.12 -57.28
C PHE A 51 1.54 -19.89 -56.48
N GLY A 52 1.18 -18.68 -56.94
CA GLY A 52 1.40 -17.44 -56.22
C GLY A 52 0.50 -17.27 -55.01
N SER A 53 -0.69 -17.89 -55.00
CA SER A 53 -1.64 -17.76 -53.88
C SER A 53 -1.11 -18.40 -52.60
N ARG A 54 -0.35 -19.50 -52.70
CA ARG A 54 0.26 -20.14 -51.54
C ARG A 54 1.36 -19.30 -50.90
N ILE A 55 2.21 -18.65 -51.73
CA ILE A 55 3.24 -17.75 -51.22
C ILE A 55 2.58 -16.56 -50.50
N ARG A 56 1.52 -15.98 -51.11
CA ARG A 56 0.76 -14.87 -50.49
C ARG A 56 0.13 -15.29 -49.17
N LYS A 57 -0.48 -16.49 -49.12
CA LYS A 57 -1.01 -17.06 -47.89
C LYS A 57 0.07 -17.27 -46.80
N GLY A 58 1.16 -17.94 -47.18
CA GLY A 58 2.27 -18.17 -46.29
C GLY A 58 2.92 -16.87 -45.76
N ALA A 59 3.05 -15.87 -46.63
CA ALA A 59 3.55 -14.57 -46.26
C ALA A 59 2.61 -13.83 -45.30
N ALA A 60 1.29 -13.89 -45.51
CA ALA A 60 0.30 -13.31 -44.61
C ALA A 60 0.32 -14.01 -43.23
N TRP A 61 0.44 -15.36 -43.23
CA TRP A 61 0.54 -16.13 -42.00
C TRP A 61 1.83 -15.81 -41.19
N LEU A 62 2.98 -15.73 -41.87
CA LEU A 62 4.25 -15.34 -41.27
C LEU A 62 4.21 -13.88 -40.76
N GLY A 63 3.58 -12.99 -41.52
CA GLY A 63 3.36 -11.59 -41.08
C GLY A 63 2.51 -11.52 -39.83
N ALA A 64 1.43 -12.29 -39.75
CA ALA A 64 0.62 -12.40 -38.53
C ALA A 64 1.44 -12.93 -37.35
N ALA A 65 2.29 -13.95 -37.58
CA ALA A 65 3.19 -14.47 -36.54
C ALA A 65 4.18 -13.41 -36.04
N VAL A 66 4.72 -12.55 -36.91
CA VAL A 66 5.57 -11.40 -36.51
C VAL A 66 4.82 -10.49 -35.55
N PHE A 67 3.60 -10.09 -35.91
CA PHE A 67 2.80 -9.19 -35.06
C PHE A 67 2.36 -9.84 -33.74
N ILE A 68 2.10 -11.14 -33.74
CA ILE A 68 1.83 -11.90 -32.49
C ILE A 68 3.06 -11.89 -31.60
N LEU A 69 4.26 -12.12 -32.11
CA LEU A 69 5.51 -12.09 -31.33
C LEU A 69 5.78 -10.69 -30.76
N ILE A 70 5.50 -9.65 -31.54
CA ILE A 70 5.60 -8.25 -31.04
C ILE A 70 4.56 -8.00 -29.95
N ALA A 71 3.33 -8.51 -30.09
CA ALA A 71 2.30 -8.39 -29.06
C ALA A 71 2.69 -9.10 -27.76
N LEU A 72 3.28 -10.31 -27.86
CA LEU A 72 3.80 -11.09 -26.72
C LEU A 72 4.98 -10.39 -26.02
N ALA A 73 5.79 -9.61 -26.76
CA ALA A 73 6.85 -8.80 -26.18
C ALA A 73 6.32 -7.61 -25.34
N ARG A 74 4.98 -7.37 -25.33
CA ARG A 74 4.27 -6.30 -24.61
C ARG A 74 4.96 -4.95 -24.77
N PRO A 75 4.82 -4.28 -25.94
CA PRO A 75 5.35 -2.95 -26.15
C PRO A 75 4.67 -1.94 -25.23
N GLN A 76 5.49 -1.15 -24.54
CA GLN A 76 5.06 -0.12 -23.60
C GLN A 76 5.43 1.26 -24.15
N TRP A 77 4.44 2.13 -24.35
CA TRP A 77 4.64 3.55 -24.66
C TRP A 77 3.50 4.39 -24.10
N GLY A 78 3.85 5.63 -23.72
CA GLY A 78 2.98 6.49 -22.93
C GLY A 78 3.09 6.18 -21.45
N THR A 79 2.82 7.17 -20.64
CA THR A 79 2.79 7.09 -19.18
C THR A 79 1.37 7.36 -18.72
N HIS A 80 0.89 6.59 -17.79
CA HIS A 80 -0.34 6.85 -17.05
C HIS A 80 0.03 7.10 -15.60
N GLU A 81 -0.54 8.15 -15.01
CA GLU A 81 -0.40 8.39 -13.57
C GLU A 81 -1.45 7.53 -12.86
N GLU A 82 -1.00 6.55 -12.12
CA GLU A 82 -1.85 5.83 -11.18
C GLU A 82 -1.68 6.44 -9.80
N THR A 83 -2.77 6.85 -9.20
CA THR A 83 -2.80 7.32 -7.82
C THR A 83 -3.08 6.14 -6.90
N ALA A 84 -2.07 5.70 -6.17
CA ALA A 84 -2.29 4.78 -5.07
C ALA A 84 -2.61 5.59 -3.81
N LYS A 85 -3.80 5.40 -3.29
CA LYS A 85 -4.23 5.94 -2.00
C LYS A 85 -3.60 5.11 -0.90
N VAL A 86 -2.76 5.73 -0.09
CA VAL A 86 -2.17 5.10 1.10
C VAL A 86 -3.01 5.54 2.30
N SER A 87 -3.61 4.58 2.99
CA SER A 87 -4.37 4.83 4.21
C SER A 87 -3.62 4.31 5.43
N GLY A 88 -3.60 5.08 6.51
CA GLY A 88 -2.96 4.71 7.76
C GLY A 88 -3.36 5.64 8.90
N LEU A 89 -2.69 5.50 10.04
CA LEU A 89 -2.86 6.32 11.24
C LEU A 89 -1.78 7.40 11.31
N ASP A 90 -2.11 8.51 11.94
CA ASP A 90 -1.18 9.53 12.37
C ASP A 90 -0.90 9.33 13.85
N VAL A 91 0.30 8.88 14.18
CA VAL A 91 0.71 8.57 15.54
C VAL A 91 1.82 9.53 15.97
N MET A 92 1.58 10.32 16.99
CA MET A 92 2.61 11.18 17.60
C MET A 92 3.05 10.61 18.93
N ILE A 93 4.32 10.26 19.02
CA ILE A 93 4.93 9.76 20.25
C ILE A 93 5.49 10.95 21.02
N ALA A 94 5.10 11.12 22.27
CA ALA A 94 5.66 12.09 23.21
C ALA A 94 6.55 11.35 24.22
N LEU A 95 7.86 11.55 24.10
CA LEU A 95 8.87 10.90 24.93
C LEU A 95 9.42 11.87 25.96
N ASP A 96 9.26 11.53 27.22
CA ASP A 96 9.87 12.22 28.34
C ASP A 96 11.39 11.98 28.36
N ILE A 97 12.15 13.06 28.29
CA ILE A 97 13.61 13.07 28.38
C ILE A 97 14.10 13.85 29.62
N SER A 98 13.25 14.03 30.64
CA SER A 98 13.64 14.61 31.89
C SER A 98 14.68 13.75 32.63
N ARG A 99 15.39 14.34 33.58
CA ARG A 99 16.43 13.62 34.33
C ARG A 99 15.88 12.52 35.24
N SER A 100 14.61 12.53 35.62
CA SER A 100 13.97 11.43 36.32
C SER A 100 13.92 10.14 35.49
N MET A 101 13.92 10.26 34.15
CA MET A 101 13.98 9.12 33.25
C MET A 101 15.34 8.40 33.21
N ASP A 102 16.38 8.96 33.79
CA ASP A 102 17.66 8.28 33.98
C ASP A 102 17.69 7.33 35.18
N VAL A 103 16.65 7.34 36.03
CA VAL A 103 16.59 6.46 37.20
C VAL A 103 16.61 5.00 36.81
N GLU A 104 17.38 4.19 37.57
CA GLU A 104 17.64 2.77 37.32
C GLU A 104 16.75 1.85 38.18
N ASP A 105 15.52 2.27 38.47
CA ASP A 105 14.54 1.46 39.16
C ASP A 105 13.85 0.43 38.23
N VAL A 106 14.05 0.59 36.92
CA VAL A 106 13.70 -0.34 35.83
C VAL A 106 14.96 -0.60 35.00
N ILE A 107 15.19 -1.84 34.58
CA ILE A 107 16.41 -2.21 33.84
C ILE A 107 16.28 -1.87 32.35
N PRO A 108 17.29 -1.20 31.74
CA PRO A 108 18.51 -0.65 32.33
C PRO A 108 18.32 0.70 33.04
N ASN A 109 17.42 1.55 32.55
CA ASN A 109 16.84 2.74 33.16
C ASN A 109 15.51 3.07 32.49
N ARG A 110 14.71 4.00 33.03
CA ARG A 110 13.38 4.36 32.50
C ARG A 110 13.44 4.81 31.04
N LEU A 111 14.37 5.69 30.68
CA LEU A 111 14.50 6.20 29.30
C LEU A 111 14.85 5.09 28.31
N LYS A 112 15.79 4.21 28.64
CA LYS A 112 16.15 3.09 27.76
C LYS A 112 15.00 2.11 27.61
N LYS A 113 14.24 1.87 28.67
CA LYS A 113 13.02 1.07 28.61
C LYS A 113 11.98 1.71 27.70
N ALA A 114 11.71 3.02 27.88
CA ALA A 114 10.80 3.76 27.00
C ALA A 114 11.21 3.70 25.51
N LYS A 115 12.50 3.86 25.22
CA LYS A 115 13.02 3.71 23.85
C LYS A 115 12.81 2.31 23.28
N HIS A 116 12.93 1.29 24.13
CA HIS A 116 12.67 -0.10 23.73
C HIS A 116 11.20 -0.31 23.39
N GLU A 117 10.28 0.19 24.23
CA GLU A 117 8.83 0.16 23.97
C GLU A 117 8.49 0.88 22.64
N ILE A 118 9.08 2.06 22.41
CA ILE A 118 8.88 2.80 21.17
C ILE A 118 9.38 1.98 19.97
N ARG A 119 10.53 1.32 20.06
CA ARG A 119 11.04 0.47 18.99
C ARG A 119 10.08 -0.67 18.70
N SER A 120 9.67 -1.42 19.72
CA SER A 120 8.74 -2.52 19.59
C SER A 120 7.40 -2.10 18.98
N LEU A 121 6.91 -0.92 19.37
CA LEU A 121 5.70 -0.31 18.82
C LEU A 121 5.86 0.07 17.34
N VAL A 122 6.92 0.82 16.99
CA VAL A 122 7.15 1.36 15.65
C VAL A 122 7.38 0.25 14.62
N GLU A 123 8.06 -0.83 15.00
CA GLU A 123 8.26 -1.98 14.11
C GLU A 123 6.94 -2.65 13.68
N ARG A 124 5.86 -2.46 14.44
CA ARG A 124 4.50 -2.97 14.16
C ARG A 124 3.59 -1.98 13.45
N LEU A 125 3.96 -0.69 13.38
CA LEU A 125 3.19 0.39 12.73
C LEU A 125 3.58 0.59 11.26
N GLN A 126 3.75 -0.51 10.52
CA GLN A 126 4.08 -0.43 9.09
C GLN A 126 2.90 0.11 8.27
N GLY A 127 3.18 1.17 7.51
CA GLY A 127 2.18 1.84 6.67
C GLY A 127 1.50 3.04 7.34
N ASP A 128 1.76 3.27 8.64
CA ASP A 128 1.29 4.44 9.38
C ASP A 128 2.35 5.56 9.35
N ARG A 129 1.95 6.81 9.66
CA ARG A 129 2.88 7.92 9.85
C ARG A 129 3.13 8.09 11.34
N VAL A 130 4.39 8.11 11.71
CA VAL A 130 4.79 8.26 13.11
C VAL A 130 5.70 9.46 13.26
N GLY A 131 5.49 10.26 14.31
CA GLY A 131 6.35 11.38 14.66
C GLY A 131 6.81 11.30 16.12
N LEU A 132 7.77 12.15 16.49
CA LEU A 132 8.34 12.20 17.84
C LEU A 132 8.37 13.62 18.37
N VAL A 133 7.80 13.80 19.54
CA VAL A 133 7.99 14.97 20.41
C VAL A 133 8.86 14.54 21.58
N SER A 134 9.97 15.19 21.81
CA SER A 134 10.72 15.04 23.06
C SER A 134 10.37 16.18 24.01
N PHE A 135 10.21 15.86 25.28
CA PHE A 135 9.84 16.86 26.27
C PHE A 135 10.51 16.67 27.63
N ALA A 136 10.58 17.76 28.34
CA ALA A 136 10.92 17.88 29.79
C ALA A 136 10.09 19.07 30.32
N ALA A 137 10.69 20.09 30.87
CA ALA A 137 9.99 21.36 31.16
C ALA A 137 9.73 22.20 29.87
N SER A 138 10.19 21.77 28.73
CA SER A 138 9.90 22.30 27.39
C SER A 138 9.66 21.16 26.44
N ALA A 139 8.81 21.36 25.43
CA ALA A 139 8.48 20.35 24.43
C ALA A 139 8.90 20.82 23.05
N GLN A 140 9.45 19.91 22.25
CA GLN A 140 9.84 20.17 20.86
C GLN A 140 9.55 18.98 19.95
N VAL A 141 9.21 19.26 18.71
CA VAL A 141 9.05 18.22 17.68
C VAL A 141 10.46 17.79 17.23
N SER A 142 10.88 16.60 17.62
CA SER A 142 12.18 16.03 17.26
C SER A 142 12.13 15.32 15.91
N CYS A 143 10.98 14.73 15.56
CA CYS A 143 10.71 14.16 14.26
C CYS A 143 9.26 14.47 13.87
N PRO A 144 9.01 15.16 12.73
CA PRO A 144 7.65 15.36 12.24
C PRO A 144 7.05 14.02 11.79
N LEU A 145 5.72 13.98 11.56
CA LEU A 145 5.05 12.80 11.05
C LEU A 145 5.70 12.31 9.75
N THR A 146 6.20 11.08 9.75
CA THR A 146 6.90 10.47 8.63
C THR A 146 6.52 9.00 8.46
N THR A 147 6.61 8.50 7.24
CA THR A 147 6.55 7.06 6.92
C THR A 147 7.94 6.41 6.96
N ASP A 148 9.01 7.20 7.14
CA ASP A 148 10.37 6.69 7.31
C ASP A 148 10.61 6.32 8.77
N LEU A 149 10.22 5.10 9.10
CA LEU A 149 10.33 4.57 10.45
C LEU A 149 11.80 4.37 10.87
N SER A 150 12.72 4.19 9.93
CA SER A 150 14.15 4.05 10.22
C SER A 150 14.72 5.36 10.74
N TYR A 151 14.42 6.47 10.06
CA TYR A 151 14.82 7.81 10.52
C TYR A 151 14.24 8.14 11.90
N LEU A 152 12.97 7.78 12.13
CA LEU A 152 12.32 7.96 13.43
C LEU A 152 13.06 7.19 14.54
N LEU A 153 13.36 5.88 14.31
CA LEU A 153 14.05 5.05 15.29
C LEU A 153 15.46 5.55 15.61
N ASP A 154 16.19 6.03 14.60
CA ASP A 154 17.50 6.64 14.80
C ASP A 154 17.37 7.91 15.65
N THR A 155 16.34 8.74 15.40
CA THR A 155 16.04 9.91 16.20
C THR A 155 15.72 9.54 17.64
N VAL A 156 14.86 8.53 17.87
CA VAL A 156 14.55 8.02 19.23
C VAL A 156 15.81 7.56 19.95
N GLN A 157 16.69 6.84 19.23
CA GLN A 157 17.92 6.34 19.84
C GLN A 157 18.86 7.44 20.29
N MET A 158 18.90 8.58 19.58
CA MET A 158 19.72 9.74 19.94
C MET A 158 19.18 10.51 21.15
N MET A 159 17.88 10.38 21.50
CA MET A 159 17.30 11.14 22.60
C MET A 159 18.02 10.87 23.91
N ASP A 160 18.38 11.94 24.61
CA ASP A 160 19.11 11.90 25.86
C ASP A 160 18.67 13.07 26.77
N PRO A 161 18.68 12.95 28.11
CA PRO A 161 18.30 14.03 28.99
C PRO A 161 19.13 15.31 28.83
N SER A 162 20.30 15.24 28.21
CA SER A 162 21.12 16.41 27.88
C SER A 162 20.53 17.30 26.80
N PHE A 163 19.63 16.76 25.95
CA PHE A 163 18.90 17.53 24.94
C PHE A 163 17.77 18.37 25.51
N ALA A 164 17.38 18.15 26.77
CA ALA A 164 16.38 18.96 27.43
C ALA A 164 16.87 20.40 27.65
N LEU A 165 16.21 21.38 27.02
CA LEU A 165 16.55 22.80 27.13
C LEU A 165 16.35 23.34 28.55
N SER A 166 15.39 22.81 29.29
CA SER A 166 15.08 23.15 30.66
C SER A 166 14.78 21.90 31.48
N GLN A 167 15.09 21.95 32.77
CA GLN A 167 14.86 20.82 33.68
C GLN A 167 13.47 20.93 34.31
N GLY A 168 12.82 19.78 34.48
CA GLY A 168 11.47 19.62 34.98
C GLY A 168 10.69 18.73 34.02
N THR A 169 9.39 18.61 34.23
CA THR A 169 8.47 17.83 33.36
C THR A 169 7.17 18.64 33.27
N ASP A 170 6.72 18.88 32.03
CA ASP A 170 5.46 19.55 31.71
C ASP A 170 4.72 18.66 30.67
N ILE A 171 3.82 17.85 31.20
CA ILE A 171 3.00 16.93 30.41
C ILE A 171 1.97 17.71 29.57
N GLY A 172 1.42 18.79 30.08
CA GLY A 172 0.45 19.64 29.39
C GLY A 172 1.04 20.22 28.11
N LEU A 173 2.24 20.79 28.18
CA LEU A 173 2.95 21.34 27.04
C LEU A 173 3.35 20.24 26.01
N ALA A 174 3.74 19.05 26.49
CA ALA A 174 4.05 17.92 25.66
C ALA A 174 2.84 17.46 24.84
N LEU A 175 1.69 17.32 25.49
CA LEU A 175 0.43 16.95 24.84
C LEU A 175 -0.06 18.02 23.86
N ASP A 176 0.03 19.31 24.20
CA ASP A 176 -0.35 20.40 23.30
C ASP A 176 0.55 20.45 22.06
N THR A 177 1.85 20.23 22.24
CA THR A 177 2.81 20.17 21.12
C THR A 177 2.55 18.97 20.23
N ALA A 178 2.31 17.79 20.81
CA ALA A 178 1.98 16.58 20.08
C ALA A 178 0.64 16.74 19.32
N PHE A 179 -0.37 17.26 19.98
CA PHE A 179 -1.69 17.52 19.39
C PHE A 179 -1.61 18.45 18.18
N LYS A 180 -0.95 19.62 18.34
CA LYS A 180 -0.74 20.57 17.24
C LYS A 180 0.02 19.94 16.06
N SER A 181 0.94 19.03 16.34
CA SER A 181 1.73 18.36 15.28
C SER A 181 0.89 17.37 14.49
N VAL A 182 0.03 16.61 15.16
CA VAL A 182 -0.93 15.69 14.52
C VAL A 182 -1.96 16.48 13.70
N GLU A 183 -2.49 17.57 14.28
CA GLU A 183 -3.47 18.41 13.59
C GLU A 183 -2.90 19.05 12.31
N ARG A 184 -1.66 19.55 12.34
CA ARG A 184 -0.97 20.06 11.13
C ARG A 184 -0.78 18.97 10.10
N GLY A 185 -0.36 17.77 10.51
CA GLY A 185 -0.20 16.63 9.60
C GLY A 185 -1.50 16.23 8.91
N ALA A 186 -2.64 16.41 9.56
CA ALA A 186 -3.95 16.19 8.96
C ALA A 186 -4.34 17.31 7.96
N GLN A 187 -4.01 18.57 8.27
CA GLN A 187 -4.29 19.72 7.39
C GLN A 187 -3.49 19.66 6.09
N ASP A 188 -2.22 19.26 6.15
CA ASP A 188 -1.36 19.15 4.97
C ASP A 188 -1.86 18.11 3.94
N ASN A 189 -2.70 17.18 4.36
CA ASN A 189 -3.21 16.09 3.52
C ASN A 189 -4.67 16.25 3.10
N SER A 190 -5.41 17.20 3.68
CA SER A 190 -6.84 17.36 3.39
C SER A 190 -7.04 18.46 2.35
N GLY A 191 -7.46 18.08 1.14
CA GLY A 191 -7.83 19.03 0.09
C GLY A 191 -9.19 19.69 0.28
N SER A 192 -10.04 19.18 1.19
CA SER A 192 -11.40 19.68 1.44
C SER A 192 -11.83 19.54 2.91
N GLU A 193 -12.77 20.40 3.36
CA GLU A 193 -13.34 20.34 4.72
C GLU A 193 -14.03 19.00 5.01
N GLN A 194 -14.57 18.33 3.99
CA GLN A 194 -15.20 17.01 4.13
C GLN A 194 -14.18 15.90 4.41
N GLU A 195 -12.96 15.98 3.85
CA GLU A 195 -11.87 15.05 4.14
C GLU A 195 -11.32 15.24 5.55
N GLN A 196 -11.33 16.47 6.08
CA GLN A 196 -10.95 16.75 7.47
C GLN A 196 -11.91 16.09 8.47
N GLU A 197 -13.21 16.05 8.18
CA GLU A 197 -14.18 15.35 9.04
C GLU A 197 -14.02 13.82 9.00
N LEU A 198 -13.70 13.24 7.84
CA LEU A 198 -13.44 11.81 7.68
C LEU A 198 -12.16 11.38 8.40
N ASN A 199 -11.17 12.27 8.55
CA ASN A 199 -9.90 12.01 9.21
C ASN A 199 -9.99 12.11 10.75
N LYS A 200 -11.12 12.57 11.31
CA LYS A 200 -11.37 12.52 12.75
C LYS A 200 -11.40 11.07 13.22
N GLY A 201 -10.52 10.71 14.16
CA GLY A 201 -10.43 9.37 14.71
C GLY A 201 -9.34 8.46 14.09
N SER A 202 -8.54 9.00 13.15
CA SER A 202 -7.34 8.34 12.62
C SER A 202 -6.04 8.84 13.28
N GLN A 203 -6.17 9.58 14.38
CA GLN A 203 -5.08 10.24 15.08
C GLN A 203 -4.90 9.67 16.47
N ALA A 204 -3.65 9.40 16.84
CA ALA A 204 -3.29 8.93 18.17
C ALA A 204 -2.06 9.68 18.71
N ILE A 205 -2.07 9.95 20.01
CA ILE A 205 -0.92 10.45 20.77
C ILE A 205 -0.53 9.37 21.76
N ILE A 206 0.75 9.04 21.82
CA ILE A 206 1.28 8.05 22.75
C ILE A 206 2.30 8.75 23.64
N LEU A 207 1.98 8.88 24.91
CA LEU A 207 2.84 9.52 25.91
C LEU A 207 3.62 8.47 26.69
N LEU A 208 4.95 8.61 26.74
CA LEU A 208 5.84 7.80 27.58
C LEU A 208 6.52 8.70 28.61
N THR A 209 6.22 8.49 29.89
CA THR A 209 6.70 9.32 31.02
C THR A 209 6.65 8.53 32.34
N ASP A 210 7.34 9.02 33.35
CA ASP A 210 7.23 8.50 34.71
C ASP A 210 6.16 9.23 35.57
N GLY A 211 5.51 10.25 35.00
CA GLY A 211 4.41 10.97 35.61
C GLY A 211 4.84 11.97 36.71
N GLU A 212 6.12 12.30 36.82
CA GLU A 212 6.59 13.37 37.71
C GLU A 212 6.33 14.75 37.09
N ASP A 213 5.06 15.18 37.04
CA ASP A 213 4.66 16.47 36.52
C ASP A 213 4.86 17.57 37.59
N GLN A 214 5.29 18.76 37.15
CA GLN A 214 5.52 19.91 38.01
C GLN A 214 4.51 21.05 37.76
N GLU A 215 3.67 20.93 36.74
CA GLU A 215 2.70 21.95 36.35
C GLU A 215 1.28 21.35 36.19
N ASP A 216 0.28 22.03 36.81
CA ASP A 216 -1.10 21.52 36.98
C ASP A 216 -2.04 21.77 35.76
N ASP A 217 -1.55 22.29 34.62
CA ASP A 217 -2.41 22.87 33.57
C ASP A 217 -2.71 21.90 32.40
N ILE A 218 -3.14 20.66 32.72
CA ILE A 218 -3.46 19.62 31.74
C ILE A 218 -4.92 19.68 31.26
N ALA A 219 -5.82 20.26 32.08
CA ALA A 219 -7.26 20.19 31.88
C ALA A 219 -7.79 20.75 30.53
N ASP A 220 -7.13 21.79 30.01
CA ASP A 220 -7.56 22.39 28.73
C ASP A 220 -7.18 21.56 27.53
N ILE A 221 -6.00 20.89 27.54
CA ILE A 221 -5.59 20.04 26.44
C ILE A 221 -6.36 18.70 26.42
N GLU A 222 -6.70 18.15 27.60
CA GLU A 222 -7.56 16.97 27.70
C GLU A 222 -8.92 17.19 27.04
N LYS A 223 -9.55 18.36 27.28
CA LYS A 223 -10.81 18.73 26.63
C LYS A 223 -10.66 18.83 25.10
N LYS A 224 -9.57 19.42 24.59
CA LYS A 224 -9.32 19.53 23.16
C LYS A 224 -9.16 18.13 22.53
N ILE A 225 -8.34 17.26 23.12
CA ILE A 225 -8.12 15.89 22.66
C ILE A 225 -9.46 15.13 22.60
N LYS A 226 -10.29 15.25 23.63
CA LYS A 226 -11.60 14.60 23.70
C LYS A 226 -12.58 15.10 22.63
N VAL A 227 -12.61 16.41 22.37
CA VAL A 227 -13.52 17.03 21.40
C VAL A 227 -13.13 16.68 19.95
N THR A 228 -11.84 16.60 19.65
CA THR A 228 -11.35 16.28 18.29
C THR A 228 -11.41 14.80 17.95
N GLY A 229 -11.59 13.93 18.97
CA GLY A 229 -11.62 12.48 18.78
C GLY A 229 -10.23 11.84 18.64
N THR A 230 -9.16 12.61 18.81
CA THR A 230 -7.79 12.09 18.91
C THR A 230 -7.67 11.14 20.09
N LYS A 231 -7.05 9.98 19.91
CA LYS A 231 -6.88 9.01 21.01
C LYS A 231 -5.58 9.27 21.75
N LEU A 232 -5.66 9.33 23.07
CA LEU A 232 -4.50 9.44 23.94
C LEU A 232 -4.20 8.10 24.61
N TYR A 233 -3.00 7.61 24.42
CA TYR A 233 -2.48 6.41 25.06
C TYR A 233 -1.28 6.79 25.93
N ILE A 234 -1.20 6.24 27.13
CA ILE A 234 -0.13 6.57 28.08
C ILE A 234 0.54 5.28 28.54
N ILE A 235 1.86 5.22 28.36
CA ILE A 235 2.71 4.16 28.89
C ILE A 235 3.56 4.78 30.00
N GLY A 236 3.26 4.44 31.23
CA GLY A 236 4.01 4.87 32.40
C GLY A 236 5.24 4.00 32.62
N VAL A 237 6.40 4.62 32.79
CA VAL A 237 7.67 3.90 32.95
C VAL A 237 8.30 4.21 34.29
N GLY A 238 8.47 3.18 35.12
CA GLY A 238 9.08 3.31 36.44
C GLY A 238 8.52 2.33 37.45
N SER A 239 9.14 2.28 38.63
CA SER A 239 8.64 1.48 39.75
C SER A 239 8.09 2.36 40.87
N GLN A 240 7.12 1.81 41.62
CA GLN A 240 6.57 2.53 42.79
C GLN A 240 7.61 2.76 43.91
N LYS A 241 8.68 1.95 43.94
CA LYS A 241 9.77 2.12 44.91
C LYS A 241 10.62 3.35 44.57
N GLY A 242 10.67 3.72 43.29
CA GLY A 242 11.52 4.81 42.83
C GLY A 242 13.01 4.54 42.99
N GLY A 243 13.79 5.57 42.70
CA GLY A 243 15.24 5.51 42.85
C GLY A 243 15.90 6.90 42.87
N PRO A 244 17.16 6.99 43.27
CA PRO A 244 17.88 8.26 43.23
C PRO A 244 18.29 8.60 41.80
N ILE A 245 18.21 9.87 41.41
CA ILE A 245 18.58 10.36 40.10
C ILE A 245 20.11 10.30 39.94
N PRO A 246 20.67 9.51 39.01
CA PRO A 246 22.11 9.40 38.83
C PRO A 246 22.69 10.64 38.16
N VAL A 247 23.92 11.00 38.55
CA VAL A 247 24.74 12.03 37.89
C VAL A 247 25.92 11.31 37.25
N ARG A 248 26.06 11.47 35.95
CA ARG A 248 27.14 10.84 35.17
C ARG A 248 28.11 11.87 34.61
N ASP A 249 29.36 11.47 34.41
CA ASP A 249 30.35 12.27 33.72
C ASP A 249 30.18 12.19 32.19
N GLU A 250 31.01 12.96 31.47
CA GLU A 250 31.02 12.97 29.98
C GLU A 250 31.32 11.57 29.38
N ASN A 251 31.91 10.67 30.12
CA ASN A 251 32.22 9.30 29.71
C ASN A 251 31.10 8.33 30.11
N GLY A 252 30.00 8.79 30.72
CA GLY A 252 28.87 7.98 31.15
C GLY A 252 29.08 7.26 32.51
N ASN A 253 30.20 7.49 33.22
CA ASN A 253 30.45 6.88 34.52
C ASN A 253 29.63 7.54 35.61
N LEU A 254 29.11 6.76 36.54
CA LEU A 254 28.39 7.27 37.72
C LEU A 254 29.33 8.03 38.65
N VAL A 255 29.12 9.35 38.76
CA VAL A 255 29.87 10.24 39.68
C VAL A 255 29.16 10.37 41.03
N GLY A 256 27.86 10.17 41.05
CA GLY A 256 27.05 10.29 42.25
C GLY A 256 25.55 10.39 41.95
N TYR A 257 24.80 10.93 42.91
CA TYR A 257 23.37 11.14 42.77
C TYR A 257 23.04 12.61 42.97
N LYS A 258 22.00 13.11 42.29
CA LYS A 258 21.49 14.47 42.41
C LYS A 258 21.03 14.69 43.86
N LYS A 259 21.52 15.76 44.47
CA LYS A 259 21.23 16.12 45.88
C LYS A 259 20.32 17.31 45.96
N ASP A 260 19.49 17.31 47.01
CA ASP A 260 18.68 18.46 47.41
C ASP A 260 19.51 19.56 48.10
N LYS A 261 18.86 20.63 48.50
CA LYS A 261 19.51 21.74 49.24
C LYS A 261 20.08 21.31 50.59
N LYS A 262 19.69 20.14 51.13
CA LYS A 262 20.15 19.56 52.37
C LYS A 262 21.25 18.51 52.19
N GLY A 263 21.67 18.28 50.97
CA GLY A 263 22.70 17.29 50.62
C GLY A 263 22.20 15.85 50.58
N GLN A 264 20.88 15.61 50.64
CA GLN A 264 20.28 14.27 50.51
C GLN A 264 20.01 13.94 49.04
N PRO A 265 20.16 12.66 48.61
CA PRO A 265 19.81 12.25 47.26
C PRO A 265 18.33 12.52 46.97
N ILE A 266 18.05 13.11 45.82
CA ILE A 266 16.67 13.29 45.33
C ILE A 266 16.19 11.95 44.82
N LEU A 267 15.07 11.47 45.41
CA LEU A 267 14.39 10.27 44.96
C LEU A 267 13.30 10.63 43.96
N SER A 268 13.33 10.00 42.81
CA SER A 268 12.27 10.07 41.80
C SER A 268 11.36 8.85 41.97
N THR A 269 10.07 9.07 41.96
CA THR A 269 9.06 8.03 42.14
C THR A 269 8.07 8.03 40.99
N PHE A 270 7.76 6.87 40.49
CA PHE A 270 6.72 6.69 39.44
C PHE A 270 5.33 7.04 39.99
N ARG A 271 4.58 7.87 39.26
CA ARG A 271 3.27 8.38 39.67
C ARG A 271 2.13 7.90 38.72
N PRO A 272 1.72 6.64 38.81
CA PRO A 272 0.69 6.08 37.93
C PRO A 272 -0.68 6.75 38.13
N ASP A 273 -0.98 7.23 39.35
CA ASP A 273 -2.29 7.84 39.67
C ASP A 273 -2.59 9.06 38.81
N ILE A 274 -1.58 9.91 38.61
CA ILE A 274 -1.70 11.11 37.76
C ILE A 274 -1.94 10.71 36.31
N LEU A 275 -1.13 9.77 35.80
CA LEU A 275 -1.21 9.31 34.41
C LEU A 275 -2.54 8.62 34.11
N GLN A 276 -3.04 7.81 35.05
CA GLN A 276 -4.33 7.16 34.91
C GLN A 276 -5.48 8.18 34.90
N LYS A 277 -5.39 9.24 35.70
CA LYS A 277 -6.36 10.33 35.70
C LYS A 277 -6.38 11.04 34.35
N VAL A 278 -5.21 11.44 33.83
CA VAL A 278 -5.07 12.08 32.52
C VAL A 278 -5.64 11.20 31.39
N ALA A 279 -5.33 9.90 31.39
CA ALA A 279 -5.87 8.96 30.42
C ALA A 279 -7.40 8.88 30.49
N ASN A 280 -7.98 8.78 31.68
CA ASN A 280 -9.43 8.67 31.86
C ASN A 280 -10.16 9.96 31.44
N GLU A 281 -9.65 11.13 31.78
CA GLU A 281 -10.27 12.42 31.45
C GLU A 281 -10.22 12.73 29.96
N SER A 282 -9.15 12.32 29.26
CA SER A 282 -9.02 12.42 27.80
C SER A 282 -9.79 11.34 27.02
N GLY A 283 -10.34 10.33 27.71
CA GLY A 283 -11.01 9.18 27.07
C GLY A 283 -10.04 8.20 26.41
N GLY A 284 -8.80 8.17 26.89
CA GLY A 284 -7.72 7.29 26.48
C GLY A 284 -7.52 6.08 27.40
N LYS A 285 -6.35 5.44 27.28
CA LYS A 285 -5.96 4.29 28.11
C LYS A 285 -4.56 4.49 28.69
N PHE A 286 -4.35 3.88 29.86
CA PHE A 286 -3.08 3.91 30.57
C PHE A 286 -2.58 2.47 30.81
N TRP A 287 -1.30 2.28 30.60
CA TRP A 287 -0.57 1.04 30.96
C TRP A 287 0.73 1.40 31.69
N SER A 288 1.18 0.48 32.53
CA SER A 288 2.51 0.55 33.11
C SER A 288 3.44 -0.38 32.34
N ALA A 289 4.62 0.10 31.95
CA ALA A 289 5.60 -0.68 31.23
C ALA A 289 6.00 -1.92 32.00
N THR A 290 5.96 -3.08 31.34
CA THR A 290 6.30 -4.39 31.90
C THR A 290 7.48 -5.01 31.17
N ASP A 291 8.08 -6.04 31.76
CA ASP A 291 9.19 -6.74 31.11
C ASP A 291 8.75 -7.57 29.89
N ASN A 292 7.46 -7.92 29.80
CA ASN A 292 6.88 -8.77 28.75
C ASN A 292 6.25 -7.98 27.59
N GLU A 293 6.27 -6.64 27.62
CA GLU A 293 5.72 -5.75 26.57
C GLU A 293 4.24 -6.02 26.20
N ASN A 294 3.46 -6.59 27.14
CA ASN A 294 2.03 -6.86 26.90
C ASN A 294 1.24 -5.58 26.61
N GLU A 295 1.66 -4.47 27.19
CA GLU A 295 1.09 -3.13 26.96
C GLU A 295 1.21 -2.68 25.50
N VAL A 296 2.30 -3.03 24.83
CA VAL A 296 2.49 -2.73 23.40
C VAL A 296 1.54 -3.58 22.55
N ASP A 297 1.34 -4.86 22.90
CA ASP A 297 0.40 -5.73 22.19
C ASP A 297 -1.05 -5.21 22.30
N GLU A 298 -1.46 -4.81 23.50
CA GLU A 298 -2.79 -4.23 23.75
C GLU A 298 -2.96 -2.89 23.03
N LEU A 299 -1.93 -2.04 23.05
CA LEU A 299 -1.93 -0.75 22.36
C LEU A 299 -2.08 -0.94 20.83
N ILE A 300 -1.34 -1.86 20.23
CA ILE A 300 -1.44 -2.17 18.80
C ILE A 300 -2.84 -2.70 18.45
N GLN A 301 -3.43 -3.53 19.30
CA GLN A 301 -4.78 -4.03 19.09
C GLN A 301 -5.80 -2.87 19.10
N ASP A 302 -5.66 -1.92 20.01
CA ASP A 302 -6.52 -0.73 20.08
C ASP A 302 -6.33 0.19 18.87
N LEU A 303 -5.08 0.45 18.46
CA LEU A 303 -4.77 1.22 17.26
C LEU A 303 -5.33 0.56 16.00
N GLY A 304 -5.32 -0.77 15.93
CA GLY A 304 -5.92 -1.53 14.83
C GLY A 304 -7.44 -1.35 14.69
N GLY A 305 -8.12 -0.94 15.76
CA GLY A 305 -9.55 -0.62 15.78
C GLY A 305 -9.90 0.80 15.34
N LEU A 306 -8.92 1.67 15.13
CA LEU A 306 -9.13 3.05 14.69
C LEU A 306 -9.40 3.14 13.18
N ASN A 307 -10.16 4.16 12.78
CA ASN A 307 -10.36 4.47 11.37
C ASN A 307 -9.03 4.94 10.77
N ARG A 308 -8.69 4.40 9.58
CA ARG A 308 -7.50 4.82 8.86
C ARG A 308 -7.84 5.94 7.88
N SER A 309 -7.09 7.04 7.91
CA SER A 309 -7.24 8.14 6.97
C SER A 309 -6.42 7.91 5.70
N GLU A 310 -6.91 8.42 4.58
CA GLU A 310 -6.16 8.44 3.32
C GLU A 310 -5.21 9.65 3.36
N PHE A 311 -3.89 9.44 3.41
CA PHE A 311 -2.95 10.53 3.57
C PHE A 311 -1.91 10.70 2.47
N ALA A 312 -1.93 9.97 1.44
CA ALA A 312 -1.11 10.31 0.27
C ALA A 312 -1.67 9.71 -1.00
N GLU A 313 -1.90 10.55 -1.97
CA GLU A 313 -1.93 10.12 -3.36
C GLU A 313 -0.47 10.00 -3.85
N ARG A 314 0.12 8.82 -3.76
CA ARG A 314 1.38 8.59 -4.46
C ARG A 314 1.09 8.39 -5.92
N LYS A 315 1.44 9.38 -6.74
CA LYS A 315 1.38 9.26 -8.18
C LYS A 315 2.55 8.40 -8.67
N TYR A 316 2.22 7.21 -9.11
CA TYR A 316 3.17 6.34 -9.78
C TYR A 316 3.03 6.52 -11.29
N VAL A 317 4.15 6.79 -11.94
CA VAL A 317 4.19 6.83 -13.39
C VAL A 317 4.34 5.40 -13.89
N VAL A 318 3.23 4.79 -14.30
CA VAL A 318 3.21 3.45 -14.87
C VAL A 318 3.24 3.54 -16.40
N PHE A 319 4.08 2.72 -17.04
CA PHE A 319 4.10 2.65 -18.49
C PHE A 319 2.88 1.89 -19.00
N GLN A 320 2.16 2.49 -19.96
CA GLN A 320 0.96 1.88 -20.51
C GLN A 320 1.31 0.78 -21.52
N GLU A 321 0.79 -0.42 -21.31
CA GLU A 321 0.95 -1.53 -22.24
C GLU A 321 0.04 -1.36 -23.46
N ARG A 322 0.61 -1.47 -24.65
CA ARG A 322 -0.07 -1.26 -25.94
C ARG A 322 0.00 -2.48 -26.86
N PHE A 323 -0.03 -3.69 -26.29
CA PHE A 323 0.01 -4.94 -27.06
C PHE A 323 -1.21 -5.11 -27.98
N GLN A 324 -2.28 -4.39 -27.74
CA GLN A 324 -3.52 -4.43 -28.50
C GLN A 324 -3.30 -4.04 -29.98
N TYR A 325 -2.45 -3.03 -30.26
CA TYR A 325 -2.20 -2.56 -31.63
C TYR A 325 -1.54 -3.63 -32.49
N PRO A 326 -0.41 -4.23 -32.14
CA PRO A 326 0.14 -5.33 -32.92
C PRO A 326 -0.80 -6.52 -33.02
N LEU A 327 -1.60 -6.81 -31.99
CA LEU A 327 -2.57 -7.91 -32.04
C LEU A 327 -3.67 -7.66 -33.08
N ILE A 328 -4.17 -6.41 -33.19
CA ILE A 328 -5.14 -6.04 -34.22
C ILE A 328 -4.56 -6.29 -35.62
N PHE A 329 -3.30 -5.87 -35.85
CA PHE A 329 -2.64 -6.11 -37.14
C PHE A 329 -2.46 -7.60 -37.45
N ALA A 330 -2.15 -8.43 -36.43
CA ALA A 330 -2.06 -9.86 -36.57
C ALA A 330 -3.41 -10.47 -37.01
N VAL A 331 -4.50 -10.08 -36.36
CA VAL A 331 -5.86 -10.53 -36.68
C VAL A 331 -6.25 -10.10 -38.09
N LEU A 332 -5.97 -8.86 -38.48
CA LEU A 332 -6.24 -8.38 -39.86
C LEU A 332 -5.50 -9.21 -40.90
N LEU A 333 -4.22 -9.54 -40.67
CA LEU A 333 -3.46 -10.38 -41.59
C LEU A 333 -4.00 -11.80 -41.68
N LEU A 334 -4.47 -12.38 -40.56
CA LEU A 334 -5.13 -13.70 -40.58
C LEU A 334 -6.46 -13.68 -41.37
N LEU A 335 -7.22 -12.60 -41.24
CA LEU A 335 -8.44 -12.40 -42.02
C LEU A 335 -8.15 -12.26 -43.52
N VAL A 336 -7.10 -11.52 -43.87
CA VAL A 336 -6.64 -11.42 -45.28
C VAL A 336 -6.19 -12.79 -45.78
N GLU A 337 -5.46 -13.58 -44.99
CA GLU A 337 -5.05 -14.94 -45.31
C GLU A 337 -6.27 -15.84 -45.63
N MET A 338 -7.30 -15.79 -44.77
CA MET A 338 -8.55 -16.54 -45.02
C MET A 338 -9.25 -16.12 -46.31
N GLY A 339 -9.13 -14.85 -46.70
CA GLY A 339 -9.70 -14.32 -47.94
C GLY A 339 -8.95 -14.70 -49.21
N ILE A 340 -7.68 -15.13 -49.14
CA ILE A 340 -6.88 -15.53 -50.31
C ILE A 340 -7.29 -16.95 -50.75
N PRO A 341 -7.97 -17.12 -51.87
CA PRO A 341 -8.38 -18.45 -52.34
C PRO A 341 -7.17 -19.23 -52.84
N ILE A 342 -7.07 -20.52 -52.52
CA ILE A 342 -6.05 -21.43 -53.06
C ILE A 342 -6.37 -21.82 -54.52
N ARG A 343 -7.65 -21.74 -54.90
CA ARG A 343 -8.15 -22.03 -56.26
C ARG A 343 -8.87 -20.77 -56.78
N LYS A 344 -8.80 -20.54 -58.07
CA LYS A 344 -9.52 -19.41 -58.73
C LYS A 344 -11.05 -19.56 -58.64
N ARG A 345 -11.59 -19.64 -57.42
CA ARG A 345 -13.03 -19.72 -57.20
C ARG A 345 -13.46 -18.52 -56.33
N ARG A 346 -14.64 -17.98 -56.62
CA ARG A 346 -15.25 -16.74 -56.07
C ARG A 346 -14.98 -16.52 -54.59
N SER A 347 -14.71 -15.25 -54.26
CA SER A 347 -14.55 -14.73 -52.90
C SER A 347 -15.68 -15.19 -51.97
N SER A 348 -15.29 -15.72 -50.80
CA SER A 348 -16.22 -16.15 -49.78
C SER A 348 -16.76 -14.93 -49.01
N PRO A 349 -18.07 -14.85 -48.68
CA PRO A 349 -18.69 -13.75 -47.93
C PRO A 349 -18.25 -13.69 -46.45
N VAL A 350 -17.41 -14.62 -46.00
CA VAL A 350 -16.91 -14.70 -44.61
C VAL A 350 -16.11 -13.46 -44.21
N LEU A 351 -15.45 -12.77 -45.18
CA LEU A 351 -14.71 -11.52 -44.92
C LEU A 351 -15.60 -10.38 -44.47
N MET A 352 -16.85 -10.35 -44.93
CA MET A 352 -17.81 -9.29 -44.61
C MET A 352 -18.40 -9.46 -43.18
N LEU A 353 -18.53 -10.72 -42.74
CA LEU A 353 -19.07 -11.03 -41.40
C LEU A 353 -18.06 -10.68 -40.29
N PHE A 354 -16.75 -10.89 -40.54
CA PHE A 354 -15.69 -10.59 -39.57
C PHE A 354 -15.39 -9.09 -39.48
N ALA A 355 -15.52 -8.31 -40.54
CA ALA A 355 -15.42 -6.86 -40.48
C ALA A 355 -16.52 -6.25 -39.59
N LEU A 356 -17.71 -6.88 -39.58
CA LEU A 356 -18.82 -6.43 -38.73
C LEU A 356 -18.54 -6.65 -37.24
N VAL A 357 -17.82 -7.70 -36.84
CA VAL A 357 -17.47 -8.01 -35.46
C VAL A 357 -16.40 -7.01 -34.91
N LEU A 358 -15.54 -6.47 -35.77
CA LEU A 358 -14.54 -5.46 -35.39
C LEU A 358 -15.13 -4.07 -35.08
N PHE A 359 -16.37 -3.81 -35.50
CA PHE A 359 -17.10 -2.55 -35.23
C PHE A 359 -18.02 -2.63 -33.99
N LEU A 360 -18.06 -3.76 -33.28
CA LEU A 360 -18.79 -3.83 -32.01
C LEU A 360 -18.14 -2.91 -30.96
N PRO A 361 -18.96 -2.17 -30.18
CA PRO A 361 -18.44 -1.24 -29.18
C PRO A 361 -17.60 -1.99 -28.15
N LYS A 362 -16.47 -1.39 -27.76
CA LYS A 362 -15.54 -1.91 -26.77
C LYS A 362 -16.28 -2.30 -25.49
N PRO A 363 -16.10 -3.51 -24.92
CA PRO A 363 -16.46 -3.74 -23.54
C PRO A 363 -15.66 -2.79 -22.66
N ALA A 364 -16.35 -2.16 -21.71
CA ALA A 364 -15.75 -1.29 -20.71
C ALA A 364 -14.59 -2.03 -20.02
N SER A 365 -13.51 -1.29 -19.79
CA SER A 365 -12.26 -1.63 -19.12
C SER A 365 -12.29 -2.95 -18.32
N ALA A 366 -11.64 -3.97 -18.83
CA ALA A 366 -11.34 -5.17 -18.07
C ALA A 366 -10.41 -4.78 -16.91
N VAL A 367 -10.88 -4.97 -15.68
CA VAL A 367 -10.06 -4.90 -14.47
C VAL A 367 -8.87 -5.84 -14.67
N PRO A 368 -7.62 -5.41 -14.42
CA PRO A 368 -6.46 -6.27 -14.55
C PRO A 368 -6.66 -7.54 -13.70
N LEU A 369 -6.33 -8.69 -14.25
CA LEU A 369 -6.47 -9.98 -13.56
C LEU A 369 -5.73 -9.99 -12.21
N GLU A 370 -4.66 -9.22 -12.10
CA GLU A 370 -3.88 -9.03 -10.86
C GLU A 370 -4.71 -8.33 -9.76
N ALA A 371 -5.48 -7.30 -10.09
CA ALA A 371 -6.39 -6.65 -9.15
C ALA A 371 -7.54 -7.56 -8.70
N TYR A 372 -7.96 -8.50 -9.57
CA TYR A 372 -8.93 -9.53 -9.22
C TYR A 372 -8.33 -10.57 -8.28
N LEU A 373 -7.09 -11.00 -8.51
CA LEU A 373 -6.38 -11.97 -7.66
C LEU A 373 -5.96 -11.38 -6.31
N GLU A 374 -5.59 -10.09 -6.25
CA GLU A 374 -5.36 -9.41 -4.98
C GLU A 374 -6.64 -9.25 -4.16
N ASN A 375 -7.75 -8.95 -4.81
CA ASN A 375 -9.06 -8.89 -4.15
C ASN A 375 -9.51 -10.28 -3.66
N GLU A 376 -9.23 -11.38 -4.40
CA GLU A 376 -9.46 -12.75 -3.91
C GLU A 376 -8.58 -13.10 -2.71
N LYS A 377 -7.31 -12.72 -2.71
CA LYS A 377 -6.42 -12.91 -1.54
C LYS A 377 -6.89 -12.09 -0.34
N GLY A 378 -7.35 -10.86 -0.54
CA GLY A 378 -7.96 -10.03 0.49
C GLY A 378 -9.23 -10.66 1.05
N ILE A 379 -10.10 -11.21 0.20
CA ILE A 379 -11.32 -11.90 0.61
C ILE A 379 -11.00 -13.24 1.31
N GLN A 380 -9.94 -13.93 0.90
CA GLN A 380 -9.49 -15.18 1.52
C GLN A 380 -8.95 -14.92 2.93
N SER A 381 -8.14 -13.87 3.11
CA SER A 381 -7.65 -13.45 4.43
C SER A 381 -8.78 -12.99 5.38
N LEU A 382 -9.85 -12.42 4.83
CA LEU A 382 -11.06 -12.08 5.59
C LEU A 382 -11.91 -13.31 5.97
N LYS A 383 -11.86 -14.37 5.15
CA LYS A 383 -12.56 -15.66 5.46
C LYS A 383 -11.84 -16.47 6.54
N ASP A 384 -10.52 -16.38 6.62
CA ASP A 384 -9.72 -17.09 7.63
C ASP A 384 -9.82 -16.43 9.03
N ASN A 385 -10.34 -15.22 9.11
CA ASN A 385 -10.58 -14.53 10.37
C ASN A 385 -11.93 -14.98 10.96
N SER A 386 -11.88 -15.99 11.85
CA SER A 386 -13.05 -16.70 12.40
C SER A 386 -14.05 -15.87 13.21
N SER A 387 -13.71 -14.61 13.53
CA SER A 387 -14.62 -13.66 14.19
C SER A 387 -15.59 -13.01 13.19
N LEU A 388 -15.14 -12.66 11.99
CA LEU A 388 -15.97 -12.04 10.94
C LEU A 388 -16.94 -13.02 10.29
N THR A 389 -16.62 -14.32 10.24
CA THR A 389 -17.54 -15.33 9.71
C THR A 389 -18.77 -15.53 10.60
N LYS A 390 -18.67 -15.30 11.90
CA LYS A 390 -19.82 -15.34 12.82
C LYS A 390 -20.74 -14.13 12.67
N GLU A 391 -20.19 -12.93 12.49
CA GLU A 391 -20.98 -11.72 12.27
C GLU A 391 -21.69 -11.72 10.91
N LEU A 392 -21.01 -12.10 9.84
CA LEU A 392 -21.64 -12.22 8.51
C LEU A 392 -22.74 -13.29 8.46
N SER A 393 -22.63 -14.36 9.25
CA SER A 393 -23.69 -15.37 9.37
C SER A 393 -24.92 -14.83 10.11
N SER A 394 -24.76 -13.91 11.06
CA SER A 394 -25.86 -13.25 11.76
C SER A 394 -26.57 -12.22 10.87
N TYR A 395 -25.83 -11.46 10.06
CA TYR A 395 -26.41 -10.53 9.06
C TYR A 395 -27.18 -11.27 7.95
N ARG A 396 -26.69 -12.42 7.50
CA ARG A 396 -27.39 -13.24 6.49
C ARG A 396 -28.71 -13.83 6.99
N LYS A 397 -28.87 -14.01 8.30
CA LYS A 397 -30.13 -14.47 8.92
C LYS A 397 -31.14 -13.34 9.18
N ALA A 398 -30.67 -12.08 9.23
CA ALA A 398 -31.52 -10.93 9.57
C ALA A 398 -32.15 -10.21 8.37
N THR A 399 -31.74 -10.51 7.13
CA THR A 399 -32.31 -9.86 5.94
C THR A 399 -32.94 -10.91 5.00
N PRO A 400 -34.28 -11.12 5.06
CA PRO A 400 -34.92 -11.95 4.05
C PRO A 400 -34.94 -11.20 2.72
N ILE A 401 -34.21 -11.75 1.75
CA ILE A 401 -34.25 -11.31 0.35
C ILE A 401 -35.69 -11.49 -0.16
N ARG A 402 -36.43 -10.39 -0.28
CA ARG A 402 -37.70 -10.34 -0.96
C ARG A 402 -37.45 -10.64 -2.43
N GLN A 403 -37.80 -11.83 -2.87
CA GLN A 403 -37.84 -12.19 -4.28
C GLN A 403 -38.86 -11.30 -4.98
N LEU A 404 -38.39 -10.38 -5.80
CA LEU A 404 -39.21 -9.71 -6.81
C LEU A 404 -39.43 -10.71 -7.95
N SER A 405 -40.53 -11.49 -7.83
CA SER A 405 -41.02 -12.28 -8.93
C SER A 405 -41.56 -11.32 -10.02
N ARG A 406 -40.93 -11.41 -11.19
CA ARG A 406 -41.46 -10.86 -12.43
C ARG A 406 -42.81 -11.51 -12.73
N SER A 407 -43.91 -10.77 -12.66
CA SER A 407 -45.13 -11.10 -13.35
C SER A 407 -45.21 -10.34 -14.66
N THR A 408 -44.77 -11.00 -15.72
CA THR A 408 -45.18 -10.65 -17.07
C THR A 408 -46.54 -11.31 -17.33
N ASN A 409 -47.59 -10.55 -17.51
CA ASN A 409 -48.76 -11.03 -18.21
C ASN A 409 -49.37 -9.91 -19.08
N PRO A 410 -49.41 -10.08 -20.41
CA PRO A 410 -50.10 -9.18 -21.30
C PRO A 410 -51.50 -9.78 -21.62
N ARG A 411 -52.57 -9.03 -21.43
CA ARG A 411 -53.80 -9.00 -22.27
C ARG A 411 -55.02 -8.52 -21.49
N LYS A 412 -55.62 -7.46 -21.99
CA LYS A 412 -56.98 -7.24 -22.54
C LYS A 412 -57.41 -5.78 -22.29
N LYS A 413 -57.59 -5.05 -23.40
CA LYS A 413 -58.83 -4.65 -24.03
C LYS A 413 -59.89 -4.05 -23.07
N VAL A 414 -60.08 -2.78 -23.08
CA VAL A 414 -61.19 -2.01 -23.75
C VAL A 414 -60.74 -0.57 -23.79
#